data_7b82888f90be26814e8a0b20b9721b4f
#
_entry.id   7b82888f90be26814e8a0b20b9721b4f
#
_cell.length_a   1.000
_cell.length_b   1.000
_cell.length_c   1.000
_cell.angle_alpha   90.00
_cell.angle_beta   90.00
_cell.angle_gamma   90.00
#
_symmetry.space_group_name_H-M   'P 1'
#
loop_
_entity.id
_entity.type
_entity.pdbx_description
1 polymer ?
#
loop_
_entity_poly.entity_id
_entity_poly.type
_entity_poly.pdbx_seq_one_letter_code
_entity_poly.pdbx_strand_id
1 'polypeptide(L)'
;MNKIYILALLTAITSFGQVTKRVLFLGNSYTGVNNLPSLTQQVTASTGNTLIIDSNTPGGHTFQGHSTNATSIQKIQLGNWDFVVLQEQSQIPSFPIGYVTTNCYPYATSLNSTILQYNPCAETVFYMTWGRE
;
A
#
# COMPACT_ATOMS: atom_id res chain seq x y z
N MET A 1 8.14 37.56 56.28
CA MET A 1 8.85 36.75 55.27
C MET A 1 7.80 36.07 54.39
N ASN A 2 7.54 36.59 53.19
CA ASN A 2 6.55 36.02 52.25
C ASN A 2 7.23 34.92 51.43
N LYS A 3 6.76 33.69 51.60
CA LYS A 3 7.20 32.56 50.80
C LYS A 3 6.43 32.54 49.48
N ILE A 4 7.11 32.87 48.39
CA ILE A 4 6.57 32.76 47.04
C ILE A 4 6.69 31.31 46.61
N TYR A 5 5.57 30.60 46.46
CA TYR A 5 5.53 29.25 45.86
C TYR A 5 5.43 29.40 44.36
N ILE A 6 6.52 29.09 43.63
CA ILE A 6 6.52 28.98 42.19
C ILE A 6 5.94 27.61 41.83
N LEU A 7 4.70 27.61 41.34
CA LEU A 7 4.05 26.44 40.80
C LEU A 7 4.57 26.23 39.36
N ALA A 8 5.55 25.35 39.16
CA ALA A 8 6.02 24.96 37.86
C ALA A 8 4.97 24.06 37.20
N LEU A 9 4.19 24.63 36.27
CA LEU A 9 3.25 23.87 35.45
C LEU A 9 4.04 23.09 34.39
N LEU A 10 4.28 21.80 34.62
CA LEU A 10 4.87 20.89 33.62
C LEU A 10 3.80 20.60 32.56
N THR A 11 3.80 21.34 31.48
CA THR A 11 3.02 20.99 30.28
C THR A 11 3.75 19.86 29.56
N ALA A 12 3.26 18.63 29.72
CA ALA A 12 3.69 17.49 28.91
C ALA A 12 3.19 17.74 27.48
N ILE A 13 4.07 18.22 26.61
CA ILE A 13 3.80 18.28 25.16
C ILE A 13 3.92 16.85 24.66
N THR A 14 2.78 16.18 24.45
CA THR A 14 2.74 14.91 23.70
C THR A 14 3.04 15.23 22.24
N SER A 15 4.32 15.19 21.89
CA SER A 15 4.73 15.25 20.49
C SER A 15 4.31 13.94 19.82
N PHE A 16 3.22 13.95 19.08
CA PHE A 16 2.92 12.89 18.15
C PHE A 16 3.96 13.00 17.04
N GLY A 17 4.95 12.11 17.06
CA GLY A 17 5.96 12.07 16.00
C GLY A 17 5.31 11.82 14.66
N GLN A 18 5.61 12.67 13.65
CA GLN A 18 5.19 12.45 12.28
C GLN A 18 5.74 11.10 11.77
N VAL A 19 4.86 10.24 11.25
CA VAL A 19 5.24 8.97 10.66
C VAL A 19 5.39 9.13 9.16
N THR A 20 6.51 8.65 8.62
CA THR A 20 6.74 8.53 7.17
C THR A 20 6.71 7.07 6.76
N LYS A 21 5.91 6.72 5.76
CA LYS A 21 5.80 5.37 5.19
C LYS A 21 5.98 5.41 3.68
N ARG A 22 6.53 4.32 3.14
CA ARG A 22 6.72 4.12 1.71
C ARG A 22 5.75 3.07 1.19
N VAL A 23 4.96 3.42 0.18
CA VAL A 23 3.88 2.57 -0.34
C VAL A 23 4.01 2.42 -1.85
N LEU A 24 4.10 1.18 -2.31
CA LEU A 24 4.02 0.83 -3.72
C LEU A 24 2.62 0.33 -4.07
N PHE A 25 2.02 0.87 -5.13
CA PHE A 25 0.73 0.41 -5.64
C PHE A 25 0.93 -0.35 -6.96
N LEU A 26 0.54 -1.61 -6.99
CA LEU A 26 0.50 -2.47 -8.19
C LEU A 26 -0.94 -2.86 -8.47
N GLY A 27 -1.47 -2.41 -9.60
CA GLY A 27 -2.86 -2.62 -9.97
C GLY A 27 -3.13 -2.27 -11.41
N ASN A 28 -4.34 -1.87 -11.71
CA ASN A 28 -4.75 -1.47 -13.04
C ASN A 28 -5.52 -0.13 -13.02
N SER A 29 -6.42 0.09 -13.98
CA SER A 29 -7.21 1.32 -14.04
C SER A 29 -8.03 1.60 -12.79
N TYR A 30 -8.45 0.59 -12.03
CA TYR A 30 -9.17 0.80 -10.75
C TYR A 30 -8.31 1.48 -9.69
N THR A 31 -7.01 1.28 -9.72
CA THR A 31 -6.05 1.99 -8.88
C THR A 31 -5.58 3.29 -9.53
N GLY A 32 -5.43 3.31 -10.86
CA GLY A 32 -4.87 4.44 -11.60
C GLY A 32 -5.86 5.56 -11.89
N VAL A 33 -7.13 5.23 -12.21
CA VAL A 33 -8.19 6.22 -12.47
C VAL A 33 -8.46 7.03 -11.20
N ASN A 34 -8.60 8.34 -11.35
CA ASN A 34 -8.69 9.30 -10.24
C ASN A 34 -7.45 9.35 -9.32
N ASN A 35 -6.35 8.71 -9.73
CA ASN A 35 -5.07 8.74 -9.02
C ASN A 35 -5.19 8.36 -7.52
N LEU A 36 -5.75 7.17 -7.25
CA LEU A 36 -5.93 6.66 -5.89
C LEU A 36 -4.65 6.74 -5.03
N PRO A 37 -3.44 6.42 -5.55
CA PRO A 37 -2.21 6.59 -4.77
C PRO A 37 -2.03 8.02 -4.26
N SER A 38 -2.21 9.03 -5.10
CA SER A 38 -2.10 10.44 -4.71
C SER A 38 -3.21 10.86 -3.72
N LEU A 39 -4.43 10.37 -3.90
CA LEU A 39 -5.52 10.63 -2.95
C LEU A 39 -5.19 10.05 -1.57
N THR A 40 -4.66 8.83 -1.51
CA THR A 40 -4.21 8.20 -0.27
C THR A 40 -3.11 9.03 0.40
N GLN A 41 -2.15 9.53 -0.38
CA GLN A 41 -1.09 10.42 0.12
C GLN A 41 -1.66 11.71 0.72
N GLN A 42 -2.61 12.36 0.03
CA GLN A 42 -3.25 13.60 0.49
C GLN A 42 -4.04 13.40 1.79
N VAL A 43 -4.82 12.30 1.87
CA VAL A 43 -5.57 11.96 3.10
C VAL A 43 -4.60 11.70 4.25
N THR A 44 -3.51 10.99 4.01
CA THR A 44 -2.49 10.74 5.05
C THR A 44 -1.83 12.05 5.49
N ALA A 45 -1.52 12.96 4.57
CA ALA A 45 -0.95 14.26 4.89
C ALA A 45 -1.89 15.11 5.77
N SER A 46 -3.21 15.01 5.59
CA SER A 46 -4.18 15.73 6.42
C SER A 46 -4.19 15.27 7.88
N THR A 47 -3.63 14.09 8.19
CA THR A 47 -3.44 13.60 9.56
C THR A 47 -2.07 13.93 10.15
N GLY A 48 -1.25 14.71 9.45
CA GLY A 48 0.11 15.08 9.87
C GLY A 48 1.17 14.02 9.55
N ASN A 49 0.83 12.95 8.84
CA ASN A 49 1.75 11.90 8.42
C ASN A 49 2.17 12.06 6.95
N THR A 50 3.21 11.34 6.54
CA THR A 50 3.76 11.40 5.18
C THR A 50 3.74 10.03 4.52
N LEU A 51 3.21 9.93 3.29
CA LEU A 51 3.44 8.79 2.41
C LEU A 51 4.37 9.18 1.27
N ILE A 52 5.38 8.34 1.04
CA ILE A 52 6.18 8.35 -0.18
C ILE A 52 5.59 7.24 -1.05
N ILE A 53 5.03 7.61 -2.19
CA ILE A 53 4.29 6.68 -3.05
C ILE A 53 5.01 6.45 -4.38
N ASP A 54 4.84 5.25 -4.91
CA ASP A 54 5.09 4.92 -6.31
C ASP A 54 4.02 3.94 -6.80
N SER A 55 3.85 3.80 -8.12
CA SER A 55 2.83 2.93 -8.66
C SER A 55 3.19 2.36 -10.04
N ASN A 56 2.61 1.22 -10.36
CA ASN A 56 2.50 0.69 -11.72
C ASN A 56 1.08 0.17 -11.93
N THR A 57 0.28 0.87 -12.74
CA THR A 57 -1.16 0.63 -12.88
C THR A 57 -1.60 0.57 -14.35
N PRO A 58 -0.99 -0.28 -15.20
CA PRO A 58 -1.39 -0.40 -16.61
C PRO A 58 -2.81 -0.95 -16.71
N GLY A 59 -3.57 -0.43 -17.68
CA GLY A 59 -4.98 -0.77 -17.87
C GLY A 59 -5.21 -2.29 -18.02
N GLY A 60 -6.20 -2.83 -17.32
CA GLY A 60 -6.58 -4.24 -17.38
C GLY A 60 -5.58 -5.24 -16.78
N HIS A 61 -4.51 -4.78 -16.16
CA HIS A 61 -3.46 -5.66 -15.60
C HIS A 61 -4.02 -6.55 -14.48
N THR A 62 -3.46 -7.76 -14.42
CA THR A 62 -3.78 -8.82 -13.46
C THR A 62 -2.58 -9.11 -12.56
N PHE A 63 -2.74 -9.89 -11.51
CA PHE A 63 -1.60 -10.40 -10.72
C PHE A 63 -0.63 -11.20 -11.59
N GLN A 64 -1.14 -12.03 -12.51
CA GLN A 64 -0.31 -12.72 -13.49
C GLN A 64 0.52 -11.73 -14.31
N GLY A 65 -0.11 -10.68 -14.81
CA GLY A 65 0.58 -9.63 -15.56
C GLY A 65 1.69 -8.98 -14.73
N HIS A 66 1.40 -8.58 -13.49
CA HIS A 66 2.40 -7.97 -12.60
C HIS A 66 3.55 -8.90 -12.24
N SER A 67 3.29 -10.21 -12.08
CA SER A 67 4.32 -11.18 -11.71
C SER A 67 5.42 -11.35 -12.77
N THR A 68 5.17 -10.90 -13.99
CA THR A 68 6.14 -10.93 -15.11
C THR A 68 6.46 -9.56 -15.68
N ASN A 69 5.82 -8.50 -15.19
CA ASN A 69 6.02 -7.15 -15.69
C ASN A 69 7.34 -6.56 -15.14
N ALA A 70 8.27 -6.24 -16.04
CA ALA A 70 9.59 -5.73 -15.67
C ALA A 70 9.52 -4.48 -14.77
N THR A 71 8.61 -3.54 -15.06
CA THR A 71 8.44 -2.31 -14.26
C THR A 71 7.96 -2.63 -12.85
N SER A 72 7.00 -3.54 -12.69
CA SER A 72 6.51 -3.98 -11.37
C SER A 72 7.64 -4.61 -10.54
N ILE A 73 8.37 -5.54 -11.17
CA ILE A 73 9.47 -6.24 -10.51
C ILE A 73 10.60 -5.27 -10.11
N GLN A 74 11.00 -4.38 -11.01
CA GLN A 74 12.01 -3.35 -10.70
C GLN A 74 11.60 -2.47 -9.53
N LYS A 75 10.31 -2.06 -9.45
CA LYS A 75 9.82 -1.26 -8.32
C LYS A 75 9.81 -2.05 -7.01
N ILE A 76 9.43 -3.32 -7.02
CA ILE A 76 9.53 -4.20 -5.82
C ILE A 76 11.00 -4.31 -5.37
N GLN A 77 11.92 -4.46 -6.31
CA GLN A 77 13.35 -4.64 -6.07
C GLN A 77 14.05 -3.42 -5.46
N LEU A 78 13.42 -2.25 -5.40
CA LEU A 78 13.96 -1.10 -4.66
C LEU A 78 14.18 -1.42 -3.18
N GLY A 79 13.48 -2.40 -2.60
CA GLY A 79 13.78 -2.96 -1.29
C GLY A 79 13.55 -2.01 -0.11
N ASN A 80 12.70 -1.01 -0.26
CA ASN A 80 12.53 0.06 0.72
C ASN A 80 11.05 0.42 0.97
N TRP A 81 10.16 -0.53 0.74
CA TRP A 81 8.73 -0.37 0.93
C TRP A 81 8.30 -0.80 2.33
N ASP A 82 7.41 -0.04 2.97
CA ASP A 82 6.69 -0.45 4.17
C ASP A 82 5.43 -1.25 3.80
N PHE A 83 4.77 -0.84 2.71
CA PHE A 83 3.56 -1.50 2.21
C PHE A 83 3.65 -1.68 0.69
N VAL A 84 3.16 -2.81 0.22
CA VAL A 84 2.90 -3.03 -1.21
C VAL A 84 1.43 -3.39 -1.38
N VAL A 85 0.70 -2.50 -2.05
CA VAL A 85 -0.73 -2.65 -2.32
C VAL A 85 -0.90 -3.36 -3.66
N LEU A 86 -1.58 -4.50 -3.64
CA LEU A 86 -1.86 -5.33 -4.80
C LEU A 86 -3.36 -5.27 -5.12
N GLN A 87 -3.70 -4.94 -6.36
CA GLN A 87 -5.08 -4.95 -6.85
C GLN A 87 -5.19 -5.84 -8.08
N GLU A 88 -6.02 -6.89 -7.97
CA GLU A 88 -6.33 -7.80 -9.07
C GLU A 88 -7.34 -7.17 -10.05
N GLN A 89 -7.35 -7.66 -11.28
CA GLN A 89 -8.40 -7.30 -12.23
C GLN A 89 -9.77 -7.65 -11.65
N SER A 90 -10.68 -6.68 -11.65
CA SER A 90 -11.90 -6.68 -10.85
C SER A 90 -12.84 -7.88 -11.05
N GLN A 91 -12.80 -8.54 -12.22
CA GLN A 91 -13.65 -9.70 -12.52
C GLN A 91 -13.05 -11.01 -11.98
N ILE A 92 -11.72 -11.13 -11.94
CA ILE A 92 -11.06 -12.39 -11.60
C ILE A 92 -11.45 -12.90 -10.21
N PRO A 93 -11.49 -12.08 -9.15
CA PRO A 93 -11.92 -12.55 -7.83
C PRO A 93 -13.41 -12.92 -7.73
N SER A 94 -14.24 -12.49 -8.70
CA SER A 94 -15.67 -12.79 -8.72
C SER A 94 -16.02 -14.09 -9.48
N PHE A 95 -15.06 -14.71 -10.15
CA PHE A 95 -15.27 -15.98 -10.83
C PHE A 95 -15.43 -17.15 -9.84
N PRO A 96 -15.99 -18.29 -10.29
CA PRO A 96 -16.09 -19.50 -9.47
C PRO A 96 -14.75 -19.88 -8.83
N ILE A 97 -14.77 -20.42 -7.61
CA ILE A 97 -13.58 -20.68 -6.79
C ILE A 97 -12.50 -21.50 -7.53
N GLY A 98 -12.90 -22.47 -8.36
CA GLY A 98 -11.96 -23.24 -9.16
C GLY A 98 -11.14 -22.40 -10.12
N TYR A 99 -11.75 -21.37 -10.72
CA TYR A 99 -11.05 -20.42 -11.58
C TYR A 99 -10.09 -19.55 -10.77
N VAL A 100 -10.56 -18.99 -9.64
CA VAL A 100 -9.77 -18.13 -8.77
C VAL A 100 -8.54 -18.86 -8.23
N THR A 101 -8.72 -20.11 -7.80
CA THR A 101 -7.65 -20.97 -7.29
C THR A 101 -6.55 -21.19 -8.34
N THR A 102 -6.90 -21.24 -9.60
CA THR A 102 -5.94 -21.51 -10.69
C THR A 102 -5.33 -20.21 -11.26
N ASN A 103 -6.12 -19.14 -11.35
CA ASN A 103 -5.76 -17.94 -12.12
C ASN A 103 -5.48 -16.69 -11.28
N CYS A 104 -5.74 -16.73 -9.97
CA CYS A 104 -5.48 -15.62 -9.07
C CYS A 104 -4.47 -15.98 -7.97
N TYR A 105 -4.76 -16.99 -7.17
CA TYR A 105 -3.97 -17.34 -5.98
C TYR A 105 -2.49 -17.64 -6.24
N PRO A 106 -2.11 -18.38 -7.29
CA PRO A 106 -0.70 -18.65 -7.57
C PRO A 106 0.10 -17.36 -7.82
N TYR A 107 -0.51 -16.40 -8.52
CA TYR A 107 0.14 -15.14 -8.83
C TYR A 107 0.14 -14.17 -7.64
N ALA A 108 -0.90 -14.17 -6.82
CA ALA A 108 -0.91 -13.45 -5.55
C ALA A 108 0.22 -13.96 -4.63
N THR A 109 0.38 -15.28 -4.52
CA THR A 109 1.45 -15.92 -3.74
C THR A 109 2.83 -15.60 -4.32
N SER A 110 2.98 -15.68 -5.65
CA SER A 110 4.25 -15.35 -6.32
C SER A 110 4.67 -13.90 -6.08
N LEU A 111 3.73 -12.95 -6.24
CA LEU A 111 3.99 -11.54 -5.97
C LEU A 111 4.35 -11.30 -4.50
N ASN A 112 3.60 -11.88 -3.57
CA ASN A 112 3.89 -11.77 -2.15
C ASN A 112 5.28 -12.33 -1.80
N SER A 113 5.65 -13.47 -2.37
CA SER A 113 6.98 -14.06 -2.19
C SER A 113 8.09 -13.15 -2.72
N THR A 114 7.89 -12.53 -3.90
CA THR A 114 8.83 -11.57 -4.48
C THR A 114 8.92 -10.31 -3.61
N ILE A 115 7.80 -9.80 -3.10
CA ILE A 115 7.79 -8.66 -2.20
C ILE A 115 8.61 -8.94 -0.96
N LEU A 116 8.37 -10.04 -0.27
CA LEU A 116 9.06 -10.42 0.96
C LEU A 116 10.55 -10.73 0.73
N GLN A 117 10.92 -11.24 -0.45
CA GLN A 117 12.31 -11.45 -0.82
C GLN A 117 13.13 -10.16 -0.83
N TYR A 118 12.57 -9.08 -1.36
CA TYR A 118 13.28 -7.80 -1.50
C TYR A 118 12.92 -6.79 -0.39
N ASN A 119 11.80 -6.98 0.28
CA ASN A 119 11.28 -6.12 1.35
C ASN A 119 10.80 -6.99 2.52
N PRO A 120 11.69 -7.61 3.30
CA PRO A 120 11.31 -8.61 4.30
C PRO A 120 10.44 -8.06 5.45
N CYS A 121 10.42 -6.75 5.64
CA CYS A 121 9.58 -6.08 6.64
C CYS A 121 8.34 -5.39 6.04
N ALA A 122 8.10 -5.52 4.72
CA ALA A 122 6.94 -4.91 4.10
C ALA A 122 5.67 -5.74 4.37
N GLU A 123 4.56 -5.03 4.51
CA GLU A 123 3.23 -5.65 4.53
C GLU A 123 2.63 -5.65 3.13
N THR A 124 2.16 -6.81 2.68
CA THR A 124 1.38 -6.93 1.44
C THR A 124 -0.09 -6.68 1.75
N VAL A 125 -0.67 -5.69 1.09
CA VAL A 125 -2.07 -5.28 1.25
C VAL A 125 -2.84 -5.62 -0.01
N PHE A 126 -3.91 -6.41 0.11
CA PHE A 126 -4.80 -6.69 -1.01
C PHE A 126 -5.95 -5.67 -1.04
N TYR A 127 -5.96 -4.84 -2.09
CA TYR A 127 -7.02 -3.88 -2.33
C TYR A 127 -8.17 -4.56 -3.06
N MET A 128 -9.28 -4.77 -2.35
CA MET A 128 -10.51 -5.30 -2.93
C MET A 128 -11.30 -4.18 -3.62
N THR A 129 -11.65 -4.42 -4.88
CA THR A 129 -12.61 -3.58 -5.60
C THR A 129 -14.05 -4.02 -5.24
N TRP A 130 -15.04 -3.20 -5.63
CA TRP A 130 -16.45 -3.56 -5.44
C TRP A 130 -16.82 -4.80 -6.26
N GLY A 131 -17.81 -5.57 -5.76
CA GLY A 131 -18.42 -6.67 -6.51
C GLY A 131 -19.09 -6.17 -7.79
N ARG A 132 -19.06 -7.01 -8.83
CA ARG A 132 -19.87 -6.84 -10.02
C ARG A 132 -21.11 -7.72 -9.90
N GLU A 133 -22.27 -7.15 -10.12
CA GLU A 133 -23.53 -7.88 -10.30
C GLU A 133 -23.58 -8.52 -11.69
#